data_e0af4f68bffcb49a8a91a48b27f1b6b2
#
_entry.id   e0af4f68bffcb49a8a91a48b27f1b6b2
#
_cell.length_a   1.000
_cell.length_b   1.000
_cell.length_c   1.000
_cell.angle_alpha   90.00
_cell.angle_beta   90.00
_cell.angle_gamma   90.00
#
_symmetry.space_group_name_H-M   'P 1'
#
loop_
_entity.id
_entity.type
_entity.pdbx_description
1 polymer ?
#
loop_
_entity_poly.entity_id
_entity_poly.type
_entity_poly.pdbx_seq_one_letter_code
_entity_poly.pdbx_strand_id
1 'polypeptide(L)'
;LYEIFYVKDPNTLLPEYLNLFIKRDEFASYCWYDDIGSASNYFRVANICYIKIPLPSMETQRELVAVYSGLKELAEENEKLLEPLSKSCQAFIVDCKNKYPLKRLGDYIEECDERNTQGKYTLDDVRGISNLKELIETKADMNGVSLTPYKLLKPKEFSYVSFTSRNGDKISLAMNNTKSTFIVSSSYLNFRVSKDSELLPEYLF
;
A
#
# COMPACT_ATOMS: atom_id res chain seq x y z
N LEU A 1 -13.59 -15.32 26.79
CA LEU A 1 -13.17 -14.79 28.10
C LEU A 1 -11.89 -14.00 27.88
N TYR A 2 -11.80 -12.73 28.33
CA TYR A 2 -10.58 -11.92 28.26
C TYR A 2 -9.89 -11.96 29.60
N GLU A 3 -8.59 -12.21 29.63
CA GLU A 3 -7.77 -12.10 30.83
C GLU A 3 -7.13 -10.72 30.88
N ILE A 4 -7.16 -10.07 32.05
CA ILE A 4 -6.59 -8.74 32.26
C ILE A 4 -5.42 -8.89 33.24
N PHE A 5 -4.30 -8.26 32.92
CA PHE A 5 -3.12 -8.23 33.78
C PHE A 5 -2.54 -6.81 33.86
N TYR A 6 -1.69 -6.58 34.84
CA TYR A 6 -1.01 -5.31 35.06
C TYR A 6 0.43 -5.51 35.50
N VAL A 7 1.26 -4.50 35.30
CA VAL A 7 2.65 -4.50 35.79
C VAL A 7 2.63 -4.31 37.31
N LYS A 8 3.28 -5.23 38.04
CA LYS A 8 3.31 -5.20 39.52
C LYS A 8 4.10 -4.02 40.07
N ASP A 9 5.22 -3.68 39.46
CA ASP A 9 6.08 -2.58 39.88
C ASP A 9 6.42 -1.66 38.66
N PRO A 10 5.68 -0.58 38.51
CA PRO A 10 5.91 0.38 37.40
C PRO A 10 7.21 1.19 37.55
N ASN A 11 7.89 1.11 38.71
CA ASN A 11 9.21 1.74 38.85
C ASN A 11 10.35 0.88 38.28
N THR A 12 10.10 -0.38 38.00
CA THR A 12 11.06 -1.31 37.41
C THR A 12 10.74 -1.59 35.94
N LEU A 13 9.44 -1.69 35.60
CA LEU A 13 8.96 -1.98 34.25
C LEU A 13 7.83 -1.03 33.91
N LEU A 14 8.01 -0.20 32.89
CA LEU A 14 6.94 0.66 32.36
C LEU A 14 5.88 -0.18 31.64
N PRO A 15 4.58 0.00 31.92
CA PRO A 15 3.51 -0.67 31.19
C PRO A 15 3.57 -0.41 29.67
N GLU A 16 3.89 0.80 29.27
CA GLU A 16 4.04 1.22 27.88
C GLU A 16 5.21 0.49 27.20
N TYR A 17 6.33 0.31 27.89
CA TYR A 17 7.46 -0.45 27.39
C TYR A 17 7.10 -1.95 27.21
N LEU A 18 6.42 -2.52 28.19
CA LEU A 18 5.91 -3.90 28.06
C LEU A 18 4.95 -4.03 26.88
N ASN A 19 4.08 -3.04 26.64
CA ASN A 19 3.17 -3.02 25.50
C ASN A 19 3.92 -2.97 24.15
N LEU A 20 5.03 -2.24 24.05
CA LEU A 20 5.90 -2.26 22.87
C LEU A 20 6.50 -3.64 22.61
N PHE A 21 6.91 -4.32 23.69
CA PHE A 21 7.47 -5.67 23.59
C PHE A 21 6.44 -6.68 23.12
N ILE A 22 5.21 -6.63 23.65
CA ILE A 22 4.11 -7.55 23.33
C ILE A 22 3.61 -7.37 21.89
N LYS A 23 3.67 -6.16 21.34
CA LYS A 23 3.21 -5.86 19.97
C LYS A 23 4.12 -6.35 18.86
N ARG A 24 5.29 -6.90 19.16
CA ARG A 24 6.21 -7.39 18.13
C ARG A 24 5.73 -8.72 17.54
N ASP A 25 6.00 -8.93 16.27
CA ASP A 25 5.65 -10.15 15.55
C ASP A 25 6.30 -11.39 16.15
N GLU A 26 7.52 -11.24 16.70
CA GLU A 26 8.21 -12.33 17.38
C GLU A 26 7.50 -12.77 18.64
N PHE A 27 6.86 -11.83 19.35
CA PHE A 27 6.06 -12.18 20.54
C PHE A 27 4.81 -12.96 20.13
N ALA A 28 4.13 -12.56 19.08
CA ALA A 28 2.99 -13.29 18.53
C ALA A 28 3.42 -14.70 18.10
N SER A 29 4.55 -14.83 17.39
CA SER A 29 5.10 -16.11 16.96
C SER A 29 5.46 -17.01 18.16
N TYR A 30 6.01 -16.43 19.22
CA TYR A 30 6.31 -17.17 20.47
C TYR A 30 5.03 -17.71 21.12
N CYS A 31 3.99 -16.90 21.21
CA CYS A 31 2.69 -17.32 21.75
C CYS A 31 2.08 -18.49 20.96
N TRP A 32 2.24 -18.48 19.64
CA TRP A 32 1.81 -19.59 18.78
C TRP A 32 2.62 -20.87 19.02
N TYR A 33 3.92 -20.75 19.22
CA TYR A 33 4.82 -21.91 19.37
C TYR A 33 4.65 -22.62 20.71
N ASP A 34 4.42 -21.87 21.77
CA ASP A 34 4.24 -22.42 23.15
C ASP A 34 2.89 -23.13 23.29
N ASP A 35 1.96 -22.92 22.36
CA ASP A 35 0.62 -23.53 22.34
C ASP A 35 0.56 -24.91 21.62
N ILE A 36 1.69 -25.40 21.10
CA ILE A 36 1.78 -26.72 20.43
C ILE A 36 1.76 -27.83 21.44
N GLY A 37 0.59 -28.16 21.98
CA GLY A 37 0.45 -29.28 22.90
C GLY A 37 -0.93 -29.54 23.49
N SER A 38 -1.88 -28.66 23.32
CA SER A 38 -3.24 -28.86 23.82
C SER A 38 -4.30 -28.75 22.71
N ALA A 39 -5.31 -29.60 22.80
CA ALA A 39 -6.43 -29.62 21.83
C ALA A 39 -7.32 -28.34 21.83
N SER A 40 -6.97 -27.33 22.62
CA SER A 40 -7.61 -26.01 22.68
C SER A 40 -6.57 -24.93 22.92
N ASN A 41 -6.38 -24.09 21.92
CA ASN A 41 -5.41 -23.01 21.87
C ASN A 41 -5.74 -21.89 22.86
N TYR A 42 -5.36 -22.05 24.13
CA TYR A 42 -5.54 -21.01 25.16
C TYR A 42 -4.18 -20.54 25.70
N PHE A 43 -3.68 -19.43 25.15
CA PHE A 43 -2.55 -18.72 25.73
C PHE A 43 -3.05 -17.90 26.94
N ARG A 44 -2.64 -18.27 28.15
CA ARG A 44 -3.10 -17.67 29.42
C ARG A 44 -2.07 -16.69 29.97
N VAL A 45 -2.51 -15.79 30.85
CA VAL A 45 -1.59 -14.86 31.56
C VAL A 45 -0.48 -15.64 32.29
N ALA A 46 -0.76 -16.85 32.78
CA ALA A 46 0.26 -17.72 33.38
C ALA A 46 1.42 -18.00 32.43
N ASN A 47 1.17 -18.19 31.13
CA ASN A 47 2.21 -18.41 30.11
C ASN A 47 3.06 -17.16 29.92
N ILE A 48 2.42 -15.97 29.88
CA ILE A 48 3.11 -14.67 29.78
C ILE A 48 4.11 -14.49 30.92
N CYS A 49 3.78 -14.93 32.14
CA CYS A 49 4.62 -14.79 33.32
C CYS A 49 5.96 -15.53 33.24
N TYR A 50 6.11 -16.51 32.36
CA TYR A 50 7.37 -17.24 32.16
C TYR A 50 8.25 -16.64 31.08
N ILE A 51 7.73 -15.69 30.29
CA ILE A 51 8.48 -15.06 29.21
C ILE A 51 9.54 -14.12 29.79
N LYS A 52 10.78 -14.30 29.35
CA LYS A 52 11.88 -13.41 29.71
C LYS A 52 11.94 -12.25 28.74
N ILE A 53 11.92 -11.05 29.27
CA ILE A 53 12.04 -9.81 28.49
C ILE A 53 13.35 -9.09 28.83
N PRO A 54 13.96 -8.38 27.89
CA PRO A 54 15.05 -7.44 28.23
C PRO A 54 14.47 -6.33 29.12
N LEU A 55 15.19 -6.02 30.20
CA LEU A 55 14.77 -5.01 31.16
C LEU A 55 15.86 -3.94 31.27
N PRO A 56 15.89 -2.95 30.37
CA PRO A 56 16.83 -1.84 30.44
C PRO A 56 16.48 -0.88 31.58
N SER A 57 17.33 0.12 31.81
CA SER A 57 17.07 1.16 32.81
C SER A 57 15.74 1.87 32.54
N MET A 58 15.13 2.44 33.59
CA MET A 58 13.89 3.20 33.46
C MET A 58 14.02 4.40 32.52
N GLU A 59 15.21 5.00 32.45
CA GLU A 59 15.51 6.08 31.52
C GLU A 59 15.42 5.58 30.07
N THR A 60 16.10 4.49 29.74
CA THR A 60 16.05 3.86 28.41
C THR A 60 14.64 3.39 28.03
N GLN A 61 13.87 2.85 28.99
CA GLN A 61 12.48 2.48 28.74
C GLN A 61 11.63 3.70 28.35
N ARG A 62 11.78 4.83 29.08
CA ARG A 62 11.07 6.09 28.76
C ARG A 62 11.47 6.65 27.41
N GLU A 63 12.76 6.64 27.07
CA GLU A 63 13.25 7.09 25.75
C GLU A 63 12.63 6.27 24.61
N LEU A 64 12.64 4.94 24.72
CA LEU A 64 12.04 4.06 23.70
C LEU A 64 10.53 4.29 23.54
N VAL A 65 9.81 4.44 24.65
CA VAL A 65 8.38 4.75 24.64
C VAL A 65 8.14 6.12 24.02
N ALA A 66 8.94 7.14 24.34
CA ALA A 66 8.80 8.49 23.79
C ALA A 66 9.00 8.51 22.28
N VAL A 67 10.04 7.83 21.77
CA VAL A 67 10.29 7.71 20.32
C VAL A 67 9.12 7.04 19.61
N TYR A 68 8.66 5.90 20.13
CA TYR A 68 7.54 5.18 19.52
C TYR A 68 6.25 6.01 19.52
N SER A 69 5.92 6.64 20.65
CA SER A 69 4.71 7.46 20.79
C SER A 69 4.74 8.67 19.86
N GLY A 70 5.90 9.34 19.74
CA GLY A 70 6.06 10.47 18.82
C GLY A 70 5.91 10.08 17.36
N LEU A 71 6.49 8.94 16.94
CA LEU A 71 6.32 8.44 15.57
C LEU A 71 4.86 8.03 15.28
N LYS A 72 4.20 7.42 16.26
CA LYS A 72 2.79 7.04 16.13
C LYS A 72 1.88 8.27 16.02
N GLU A 73 2.08 9.26 16.86
CA GLU A 73 1.35 10.53 16.83
C GLU A 73 1.51 11.23 15.47
N LEU A 74 2.75 11.31 14.97
CA LEU A 74 3.04 11.88 13.66
C LEU A 74 2.32 11.12 12.52
N ALA A 75 2.27 9.80 12.59
CA ALA A 75 1.54 8.99 11.61
C ALA A 75 0.03 9.28 11.65
N GLU A 76 -0.56 9.34 12.86
CA GLU A 76 -1.98 9.66 13.06
C GLU A 76 -2.33 11.08 12.61
N GLU A 77 -1.46 12.06 12.84
CA GLU A 77 -1.63 13.44 12.35
C GLU A 77 -1.59 13.50 10.82
N ASN A 78 -0.62 12.82 10.19
CA ASN A 78 -0.55 12.75 8.74
C ASN A 78 -1.79 12.10 8.12
N GLU A 79 -2.30 11.03 8.72
CA GLU A 79 -3.54 10.38 8.28
C GLU A 79 -4.75 11.34 8.32
N LYS A 80 -4.87 12.12 9.39
CA LYS A 80 -5.93 13.14 9.53
C LYS A 80 -5.87 14.24 8.46
N LEU A 81 -4.69 14.51 7.90
CA LEU A 81 -4.51 15.51 6.84
C LEU A 81 -4.91 14.99 5.45
N LEU A 82 -4.97 13.68 5.21
CA LEU A 82 -5.27 13.13 3.89
C LEU A 82 -6.65 13.55 3.36
N GLU A 83 -7.68 13.49 4.19
CA GLU A 83 -9.04 13.84 3.77
C GLU A 83 -9.19 15.35 3.44
N PRO A 84 -8.77 16.31 4.30
CA PRO A 84 -8.84 17.72 3.95
C PRO A 84 -7.99 18.09 2.74
N LEU A 85 -6.82 17.50 2.56
CA LEU A 85 -5.98 17.73 1.37
C LEU A 85 -6.67 17.20 0.11
N SER A 86 -7.24 16.00 0.14
CA SER A 86 -8.00 15.45 -0.98
C SER A 86 -9.18 16.35 -1.35
N LYS A 87 -9.95 16.82 -0.35
CA LYS A 87 -11.06 17.77 -0.59
C LYS A 87 -10.58 19.07 -1.21
N SER A 88 -9.46 19.60 -0.75
CA SER A 88 -8.87 20.83 -1.30
C SER A 88 -8.43 20.65 -2.75
N CYS A 89 -7.78 19.53 -3.09
CA CYS A 89 -7.41 19.20 -4.46
C CYS A 89 -8.65 19.08 -5.37
N GLN A 90 -9.68 18.38 -4.91
CA GLN A 90 -10.93 18.24 -5.67
C GLN A 90 -11.61 19.60 -5.90
N ALA A 91 -11.69 20.46 -4.88
CA ALA A 91 -12.25 21.80 -4.99
C ALA A 91 -11.47 22.66 -6.00
N PHE A 92 -10.14 22.55 -5.99
CA PHE A 92 -9.28 23.25 -6.95
C PHE A 92 -9.56 22.80 -8.40
N ILE A 93 -9.67 21.49 -8.65
CA ILE A 93 -9.99 20.96 -9.99
C ILE A 93 -11.38 21.43 -10.47
N VAL A 94 -12.38 21.42 -9.54
CA VAL A 94 -13.72 21.95 -9.87
C VAL A 94 -13.67 23.43 -10.22
N ASP A 95 -12.89 24.23 -9.51
CA ASP A 95 -12.70 25.64 -9.79
C ASP A 95 -12.01 25.90 -11.14
N CYS A 96 -11.03 25.06 -11.51
CA CYS A 96 -10.42 25.07 -12.83
C CYS A 96 -11.46 24.88 -13.95
N LYS A 97 -12.44 23.98 -13.77
CA LYS A 97 -13.53 23.78 -14.74
C LYS A 97 -14.33 25.05 -15.00
N ASN A 98 -14.47 25.91 -14.00
CA ASN A 98 -15.19 27.19 -14.12
C ASN A 98 -14.34 28.31 -14.72
N LYS A 99 -13.01 28.23 -14.59
CA LYS A 99 -12.06 29.27 -15.02
C LYS A 99 -11.51 29.06 -16.42
N TYR A 100 -11.42 27.81 -16.88
CA TYR A 100 -10.76 27.46 -18.11
C TYR A 100 -11.70 26.76 -19.10
N PRO A 101 -11.53 26.92 -20.41
CA PRO A 101 -12.35 26.24 -21.39
C PRO A 101 -12.09 24.74 -21.38
N LEU A 102 -13.17 23.97 -21.49
CA LEU A 102 -13.07 22.51 -21.62
C LEU A 102 -12.54 22.14 -23.01
N LYS A 103 -11.57 21.23 -23.05
CA LYS A 103 -11.00 20.69 -24.30
C LYS A 103 -11.21 19.16 -24.32
N ARG A 104 -11.17 18.58 -25.52
CA ARG A 104 -11.33 17.13 -25.68
C ARG A 104 -10.04 16.42 -25.28
N LEU A 105 -10.11 15.47 -24.35
CA LEU A 105 -8.95 14.72 -23.91
C LEU A 105 -8.25 13.96 -25.05
N GLY A 106 -9.01 13.45 -26.01
CA GLY A 106 -8.47 12.74 -27.18
C GLY A 106 -7.50 13.55 -28.05
N ASP A 107 -7.51 14.89 -27.93
CA ASP A 107 -6.57 15.76 -28.66
C ASP A 107 -5.18 15.78 -27.97
N TYR A 108 -5.07 15.25 -26.76
CA TYR A 108 -3.88 15.32 -25.90
C TYR A 108 -3.27 13.97 -25.55
N ILE A 109 -3.96 12.87 -25.85
CA ILE A 109 -3.50 11.52 -25.52
C ILE A 109 -3.42 10.65 -26.77
N GLU A 110 -2.55 9.64 -26.73
CA GLU A 110 -2.42 8.64 -27.77
C GLU A 110 -2.39 7.24 -27.18
N GLU A 111 -2.99 6.28 -27.87
CA GLU A 111 -3.00 4.88 -27.45
C GLU A 111 -1.62 4.26 -27.63
N CYS A 112 -1.24 3.38 -26.69
CA CYS A 112 -0.02 2.59 -26.68
C CYS A 112 -0.36 1.10 -26.74
N ASP A 113 0.05 0.41 -27.80
CA ASP A 113 -0.17 -1.07 -27.96
C ASP A 113 1.14 -1.85 -28.18
N GLU A 114 2.25 -1.30 -27.74
CA GLU A 114 3.54 -2.00 -27.84
C GLU A 114 3.53 -3.23 -26.88
N ARG A 115 3.97 -4.38 -27.40
CA ARG A 115 3.84 -5.66 -26.69
C ARG A 115 5.19 -6.31 -26.42
N ASN A 116 5.22 -7.24 -25.48
CA ASN A 116 6.41 -8.00 -25.08
C ASN A 116 6.76 -9.11 -26.10
N THR A 117 6.70 -8.80 -27.37
CA THR A 117 6.91 -9.77 -28.47
C THR A 117 8.31 -10.37 -28.48
N GLN A 118 9.30 -9.63 -27.97
CA GLN A 118 10.69 -10.08 -27.89
C GLN A 118 10.99 -10.91 -26.62
N GLY A 119 10.00 -11.07 -25.71
CA GLY A 119 10.17 -11.79 -24.45
C GLY A 119 11.18 -11.15 -23.48
N LYS A 120 11.42 -9.85 -23.61
CA LYS A 120 12.39 -9.13 -22.76
C LYS A 120 11.96 -9.04 -21.31
N TYR A 121 10.65 -8.94 -21.06
CA TYR A 121 10.06 -8.76 -19.73
C TYR A 121 9.53 -10.10 -19.22
N THR A 122 9.72 -10.33 -17.91
CA THR A 122 9.45 -11.60 -17.21
C THR A 122 8.26 -11.47 -16.27
N LEU A 123 7.99 -12.49 -15.46
CA LEU A 123 6.94 -12.49 -14.44
C LEU A 123 7.13 -11.39 -13.39
N ASP A 124 8.37 -11.06 -13.07
CA ASP A 124 8.72 -10.03 -12.10
C ASP A 124 8.31 -8.62 -12.58
N ASP A 125 8.15 -8.45 -13.89
CA ASP A 125 7.73 -7.18 -14.50
C ASP A 125 6.21 -7.08 -14.66
N VAL A 126 5.45 -8.14 -14.39
CA VAL A 126 3.99 -8.13 -14.52
C VAL A 126 3.36 -7.27 -13.44
N ARG A 127 2.48 -6.34 -13.83
CA ARG A 127 1.70 -5.52 -12.89
C ARG A 127 0.21 -5.63 -13.15
N GLY A 128 -0.54 -5.63 -12.05
CA GLY A 128 -1.97 -5.40 -12.02
C GLY A 128 -2.28 -3.95 -11.65
N ILE A 129 -3.56 -3.58 -11.70
CA ILE A 129 -4.07 -2.26 -11.31
C ILE A 129 -5.03 -2.43 -10.16
N SER A 130 -4.80 -1.69 -9.08
CA SER A 130 -5.69 -1.65 -7.92
C SER A 130 -6.83 -0.64 -8.09
N ASN A 131 -7.90 -0.79 -7.29
CA ASN A 131 -8.98 0.19 -7.20
C ASN A 131 -8.54 1.51 -6.52
N LEU A 132 -7.33 1.54 -5.96
CA LEU A 132 -6.68 2.74 -5.40
C LEU A 132 -5.85 3.47 -6.46
N LYS A 133 -5.97 3.09 -7.74
CA LYS A 133 -5.23 3.66 -8.87
C LYS A 133 -3.71 3.44 -8.80
N GLU A 134 -3.29 2.33 -8.25
CA GLU A 134 -1.88 1.95 -8.09
C GLU A 134 -1.52 0.74 -8.93
N LEU A 135 -0.26 0.70 -9.39
CA LEU A 135 0.32 -0.52 -9.93
C LEU A 135 0.67 -1.45 -8.76
N ILE A 136 0.18 -2.67 -8.83
CA ILE A 136 0.42 -3.71 -7.83
C ILE A 136 1.01 -4.95 -8.47
N GLU A 137 1.65 -5.80 -7.70
CA GLU A 137 2.01 -7.14 -8.15
C GLU A 137 0.76 -7.90 -8.60
N THR A 138 0.90 -8.70 -9.65
CA THR A 138 -0.24 -9.48 -10.16
C THR A 138 -0.71 -10.49 -9.10
N LYS A 139 -2.03 -10.56 -8.90
CA LYS A 139 -2.67 -11.57 -8.05
C LYS A 139 -3.17 -12.77 -8.85
N ALA A 140 -3.02 -12.73 -10.18
CA ALA A 140 -3.44 -13.81 -11.06
C ALA A 140 -2.46 -14.99 -10.98
N ASP A 141 -2.98 -16.21 -11.10
CA ASP A 141 -2.12 -17.37 -11.33
C ASP A 141 -1.52 -17.26 -12.74
N MET A 142 -0.20 -17.13 -12.79
CA MET A 142 0.56 -16.93 -14.01
C MET A 142 1.17 -18.22 -14.56
N ASN A 143 0.89 -19.39 -13.96
CA ASN A 143 1.41 -20.68 -14.41
C ASN A 143 0.93 -20.98 -15.84
N GLY A 144 1.87 -21.21 -16.74
CA GLY A 144 1.59 -21.51 -18.14
C GLY A 144 1.07 -20.35 -18.99
N VAL A 145 1.01 -19.13 -18.45
CA VAL A 145 0.55 -17.93 -19.17
C VAL A 145 1.69 -17.41 -20.05
N SER A 146 1.42 -17.23 -21.36
CA SER A 146 2.34 -16.56 -22.26
C SER A 146 2.36 -15.06 -21.99
N LEU A 147 3.55 -14.49 -21.80
CA LEU A 147 3.75 -13.05 -21.62
C LEU A 147 3.95 -12.28 -22.93
N THR A 148 4.06 -12.97 -24.06
CA THR A 148 4.25 -12.34 -25.38
C THR A 148 3.14 -11.35 -25.77
N PRO A 149 1.85 -11.61 -25.49
CA PRO A 149 0.78 -10.67 -25.83
C PRO A 149 0.62 -9.52 -24.83
N TYR A 150 1.34 -9.54 -23.71
CA TYR A 150 1.26 -8.50 -22.70
C TYR A 150 1.74 -7.15 -23.25
N LYS A 151 1.07 -6.07 -22.87
CA LYS A 151 1.40 -4.72 -23.32
C LYS A 151 2.48 -4.11 -22.43
N LEU A 152 3.40 -3.37 -23.04
CA LEU A 152 4.40 -2.60 -22.31
C LEU A 152 3.71 -1.40 -21.65
N LEU A 153 4.12 -1.08 -20.43
CA LEU A 153 3.74 0.12 -19.70
C LEU A 153 5.02 0.89 -19.32
N LYS A 154 5.40 1.82 -20.17
CA LYS A 154 6.60 2.63 -20.00
C LYS A 154 6.41 3.72 -18.94
N PRO A 155 7.49 4.35 -18.46
CA PRO A 155 7.40 5.50 -17.56
C PRO A 155 6.45 6.57 -18.09
N LYS A 156 5.58 7.13 -17.22
CA LYS A 156 4.55 8.12 -17.51
C LYS A 156 3.43 7.66 -18.45
N GLU A 157 3.37 6.39 -18.81
CA GLU A 157 2.21 5.83 -19.48
C GLU A 157 1.15 5.40 -18.48
N PHE A 158 -0.09 5.40 -18.94
CA PHE A 158 -1.28 5.01 -18.19
C PHE A 158 -1.78 3.65 -18.65
N SER A 159 -2.35 2.91 -17.73
CA SER A 159 -3.05 1.68 -18.05
C SER A 159 -4.44 1.68 -17.42
N TYR A 160 -5.44 1.37 -18.21
CA TYR A 160 -6.86 1.39 -17.84
C TYR A 160 -7.49 0.03 -18.04
N VAL A 161 -8.24 -0.43 -17.03
CA VAL A 161 -9.03 -1.67 -17.10
C VAL A 161 -10.43 -1.36 -17.58
N SER A 162 -10.74 -1.72 -18.82
CA SER A 162 -12.03 -1.42 -19.45
C SER A 162 -13.18 -2.28 -18.94
N PHE A 163 -12.89 -3.45 -18.37
CA PHE A 163 -13.90 -4.37 -17.83
C PHE A 163 -14.09 -4.15 -16.32
N THR A 164 -15.21 -3.51 -15.95
CA THR A 164 -15.46 -3.06 -14.57
C THR A 164 -16.50 -3.87 -13.82
N SER A 165 -16.97 -5.01 -14.33
CA SER A 165 -18.06 -5.79 -13.74
C SER A 165 -17.86 -6.19 -12.26
N ARG A 166 -16.63 -6.12 -11.74
CA ARG A 166 -16.29 -6.39 -10.33
C ARG A 166 -15.99 -5.16 -9.49
N ASN A 167 -15.86 -3.98 -10.10
CA ASN A 167 -15.35 -2.78 -9.43
C ASN A 167 -16.44 -1.75 -9.07
N GLY A 168 -17.72 -2.02 -9.40
CA GLY A 168 -18.81 -1.07 -9.19
C GLY A 168 -18.55 0.25 -9.93
N ASP A 169 -18.67 1.36 -9.23
CA ASP A 169 -18.49 2.71 -9.78
C ASP A 169 -17.02 3.17 -9.86
N LYS A 170 -16.07 2.30 -9.52
CA LYS A 170 -14.64 2.66 -9.48
C LYS A 170 -13.94 2.36 -10.79
N ILE A 171 -13.19 3.34 -11.29
CA ILE A 171 -12.33 3.21 -12.45
C ILE A 171 -10.98 2.65 -12.01
N SER A 172 -10.54 1.54 -12.61
CA SER A 172 -9.21 0.98 -12.41
C SER A 172 -8.27 1.57 -13.46
N LEU A 173 -7.56 2.61 -13.07
CA LEU A 173 -6.58 3.35 -13.86
C LEU A 173 -5.32 3.51 -13.02
N ALA A 174 -4.13 3.31 -13.60
CA ALA A 174 -2.88 3.65 -12.94
C ALA A 174 -1.90 4.27 -13.93
N MET A 175 -1.03 5.14 -13.42
CA MET A 175 0.11 5.69 -14.16
C MET A 175 1.41 5.04 -13.67
N ASN A 176 2.32 4.73 -14.59
CA ASN A 176 3.65 4.27 -14.24
C ASN A 176 4.53 5.46 -13.80
N ASN A 177 4.59 5.70 -12.50
CA ASN A 177 5.42 6.76 -11.90
C ASN A 177 6.88 6.35 -11.65
N THR A 178 7.28 5.17 -12.09
CA THR A 178 8.65 4.67 -11.92
C THR A 178 9.51 4.99 -13.15
N LYS A 179 10.79 4.67 -13.07
CA LYS A 179 11.73 4.73 -14.20
C LYS A 179 11.80 3.42 -14.99
N SER A 180 11.19 2.36 -14.49
CA SER A 180 11.19 1.03 -15.11
C SER A 180 9.99 0.84 -16.03
N THR A 181 10.15 0.00 -17.04
CA THR A 181 9.03 -0.46 -17.87
C THR A 181 8.48 -1.74 -17.27
N PHE A 182 7.16 -1.83 -17.16
CA PHE A 182 6.43 -3.01 -16.73
C PHE A 182 5.63 -3.60 -17.88
N ILE A 183 5.03 -4.76 -17.67
CA ILE A 183 4.06 -5.35 -18.58
C ILE A 183 2.72 -5.55 -17.86
N VAL A 184 1.64 -5.31 -18.61
CA VAL A 184 0.26 -5.42 -18.12
C VAL A 184 -0.56 -6.31 -19.05
N SER A 185 -1.71 -6.78 -18.58
CA SER A 185 -2.58 -7.64 -19.37
C SER A 185 -2.87 -7.07 -20.76
N SER A 186 -2.92 -7.94 -21.76
CA SER A 186 -3.32 -7.57 -23.14
C SER A 186 -4.73 -7.00 -23.24
N SER A 187 -5.59 -7.26 -22.25
CA SER A 187 -6.95 -6.72 -22.18
C SER A 187 -7.04 -5.29 -21.66
N TYR A 188 -5.93 -4.73 -21.13
CA TYR A 188 -5.90 -3.36 -20.66
C TYR A 188 -5.67 -2.38 -21.81
N LEU A 189 -6.19 -1.16 -21.67
CA LEU A 189 -5.93 -0.07 -22.59
C LEU A 189 -4.80 0.78 -22.04
N ASN A 190 -3.71 0.88 -22.80
CA ASN A 190 -2.60 1.76 -22.43
C ASN A 190 -2.62 3.00 -23.27
N PHE A 191 -2.32 4.14 -22.67
CA PHE A 191 -2.21 5.42 -23.35
C PHE A 191 -1.16 6.30 -22.69
N ARG A 192 -0.73 7.32 -23.40
CA ARG A 192 0.19 8.35 -22.87
C ARG A 192 -0.29 9.72 -23.28
N VAL A 193 0.20 10.72 -22.61
CA VAL A 193 0.08 12.11 -23.09
C VAL A 193 0.97 12.26 -24.33
N SER A 194 0.43 12.88 -25.38
CA SER A 194 1.15 13.12 -26.64
C SER A 194 2.40 13.97 -26.38
N LYS A 195 3.51 13.64 -27.04
CA LYS A 195 4.81 14.30 -26.82
C LYS A 195 4.80 15.79 -27.13
N ASP A 196 3.95 16.22 -28.06
CA ASP A 196 3.81 17.61 -28.48
C ASP A 196 2.77 18.38 -27.65
N SER A 197 2.24 17.74 -26.60
CA SER A 197 1.21 18.32 -25.73
C SER A 197 1.84 19.07 -24.56
N GLU A 198 1.25 20.21 -24.19
CA GLU A 198 1.58 20.94 -22.96
C GLU A 198 0.93 20.29 -21.71
N LEU A 199 0.11 19.25 -21.86
CA LEU A 199 -0.52 18.55 -20.77
C LEU A 199 0.51 17.72 -19.99
N LEU A 200 0.58 17.91 -18.69
CA LEU A 200 1.42 17.10 -17.82
C LEU A 200 0.72 15.77 -17.48
N PRO A 201 1.40 14.61 -17.59
CA PRO A 201 0.83 13.32 -17.17
C PRO A 201 0.35 13.34 -15.72
N GLU A 202 1.07 14.00 -14.82
CA GLU A 202 0.74 14.11 -13.40
C GLU A 202 -0.54 14.95 -13.16
N TYR A 203 -0.86 15.87 -14.04
CA TYR A 203 -2.12 16.63 -13.96
C TYR A 203 -3.32 15.79 -14.40
N LEU A 204 -3.10 14.87 -15.35
CA LEU A 204 -4.15 13.97 -15.84
C LEU A 204 -4.48 12.86 -14.82
N PHE A 205 -3.53 12.46 -13.99
CA PHE A 205 -3.66 11.39 -12.99
C PHE A 205 -4.23 11.89 -11.66
#